data_38ac640e40649b19549e1e32f501b7c5
#
_entry.id   38ac640e40649b19549e1e32f501b7c5
#
_cell.length_a   1.000
_cell.length_b   1.000
_cell.length_c   1.000
_cell.angle_alpha   90.00
_cell.angle_beta   90.00
_cell.angle_gamma   90.00
#
_symmetry.space_group_name_H-M   'P 1'
#
loop_
_entity.id
_entity.type
_entity.pdbx_description
1 polymer ?
#
loop_
_entity_poly.entity_id
_entity_poly.type
_entity_poly.pdbx_seq_one_letter_code
_entity_poly.pdbx_strand_id
1 'polypeptide(L)'
;MLKIVRIAGSALTCCLLAAASFIHAQAAQPPKPAVGTPQAPAQVYGKLLAGMEKEFVDAADAMPEDKYDFAPTTGEFKGVRSFGSQVKHIAEANWFFFGGDAFTEAGDKAKSDAIEKLTSKADIMQALKDSFKQAHTLVDGMTADNAFVTTTHGTRAGMTAFGLAHMMDHYGQLVVYLRMNGIVPPASRGQM
;
A
#
# COMPACT_ATOMS: atom_id res chain seq x y z
N MET A 1 12.02 85.60 17.22
CA MET A 1 11.73 84.24 17.73
C MET A 1 10.96 83.46 16.66
N LEU A 2 11.69 82.57 15.91
CA LEU A 2 11.10 81.84 14.79
C LEU A 2 10.90 80.41 15.24
N LYS A 3 9.63 79.95 15.26
CA LYS A 3 9.31 78.55 15.63
C LYS A 3 9.39 77.66 14.37
N ILE A 4 10.29 76.73 14.36
CA ILE A 4 10.43 75.67 13.32
C ILE A 4 9.43 74.57 13.61
N VAL A 5 8.48 74.34 12.72
CA VAL A 5 7.53 73.24 12.74
C VAL A 5 8.20 72.08 11.97
N ARG A 6 8.48 70.94 12.64
CA ARG A 6 8.92 69.68 12.00
C ARG A 6 7.70 68.87 11.54
N ILE A 7 7.62 68.68 10.24
CA ILE A 7 6.63 67.77 9.63
C ILE A 7 7.28 66.37 9.61
N ALA A 8 6.68 65.45 10.35
CA ALA A 8 7.04 64.03 10.31
C ALA A 8 6.37 63.36 9.10
N GLY A 9 7.15 62.98 8.12
CA GLY A 9 6.68 62.19 6.99
C GLY A 9 6.59 60.71 7.36
N SER A 10 5.37 60.15 7.40
CA SER A 10 5.15 58.71 7.54
C SER A 10 5.33 58.04 6.19
N ALA A 11 6.40 57.30 6.04
CA ALA A 11 6.61 56.42 4.88
C ALA A 11 5.72 55.17 5.04
N LEU A 12 4.70 55.04 4.21
CA LEU A 12 3.81 53.89 4.10
C LEU A 12 4.51 52.83 3.23
N THR A 13 5.14 51.85 3.85
CA THR A 13 5.76 50.73 3.15
C THR A 13 4.66 49.74 2.73
N CYS A 14 4.30 49.75 1.47
CA CYS A 14 3.34 48.83 0.87
C CYS A 14 4.05 47.47 0.60
N CYS A 15 3.87 46.47 1.50
CA CYS A 15 4.30 45.11 1.28
C CYS A 15 3.34 44.43 0.31
N LEU A 16 3.71 44.33 -0.95
CA LEU A 16 3.06 43.48 -1.94
C LEU A 16 3.43 41.99 -1.66
N LEU A 17 2.54 41.29 -0.97
CA LEU A 17 2.58 39.85 -0.86
C LEU A 17 2.15 39.24 -2.20
N ALA A 18 3.13 38.82 -3.02
CA ALA A 18 2.89 38.02 -4.20
C ALA A 18 2.51 36.59 -3.74
N ALA A 19 1.20 36.32 -3.71
CA ALA A 19 0.70 34.95 -3.55
C ALA A 19 1.03 34.15 -4.82
N ALA A 20 2.11 33.37 -4.77
CA ALA A 20 2.41 32.39 -5.80
C ALA A 20 1.39 31.26 -5.70
N SER A 21 0.36 31.30 -6.54
CA SER A 21 -0.58 30.20 -6.72
C SER A 21 0.16 29.04 -7.39
N PHE A 22 0.56 28.04 -6.64
CA PHE A 22 1.03 26.76 -7.20
C PHE A 22 -0.16 26.04 -7.83
N ILE A 23 -0.36 26.26 -9.12
CA ILE A 23 -1.26 25.43 -9.92
C ILE A 23 -0.60 24.07 -9.99
N HIS A 24 -1.05 23.12 -9.17
CA HIS A 24 -0.74 21.71 -9.35
C HIS A 24 -1.44 21.30 -10.65
N ALA A 25 -0.67 21.26 -11.73
CA ALA A 25 -1.11 20.63 -12.96
C ALA A 25 -1.31 19.15 -12.65
N GLN A 26 -2.56 18.75 -12.39
CA GLN A 26 -2.94 17.35 -12.26
C GLN A 26 -2.69 16.73 -13.63
N ALA A 27 -1.65 15.86 -13.73
CA ALA A 27 -1.33 15.17 -14.97
C ALA A 27 -2.60 14.48 -15.47
N ALA A 28 -3.04 14.82 -16.67
CA ALA A 28 -4.23 14.22 -17.28
C ALA A 28 -4.02 12.72 -17.33
N GLN A 29 -4.96 11.96 -16.76
CA GLN A 29 -4.91 10.50 -16.84
C GLN A 29 -4.93 10.10 -18.31
N PRO A 30 -4.11 9.10 -18.71
CA PRO A 30 -4.11 8.63 -20.10
C PRO A 30 -5.54 8.18 -20.49
N PRO A 31 -5.94 8.41 -21.72
CA PRO A 31 -7.29 8.05 -22.17
C PRO A 31 -7.53 6.56 -21.98
N LYS A 32 -8.75 6.22 -21.57
CA LYS A 32 -9.14 4.80 -21.40
C LYS A 32 -9.05 4.07 -22.74
N PRO A 33 -8.41 2.89 -22.80
CA PRO A 33 -8.34 2.11 -24.02
C PRO A 33 -9.73 1.81 -24.61
N ALA A 34 -9.85 1.82 -25.94
CA ALA A 34 -11.09 1.46 -26.62
C ALA A 34 -11.46 -0.01 -26.34
N VAL A 35 -12.76 -0.32 -26.38
CA VAL A 35 -13.24 -1.71 -26.26
C VAL A 35 -12.63 -2.56 -27.37
N GLY A 36 -12.13 -3.75 -27.02
CA GLY A 36 -11.45 -4.66 -27.97
C GLY A 36 -9.93 -4.43 -28.06
N THR A 37 -9.37 -3.39 -27.42
CA THR A 37 -7.92 -3.18 -27.40
C THR A 37 -7.24 -4.18 -26.45
N PRO A 38 -6.29 -5.02 -26.93
CA PRO A 38 -5.50 -5.88 -26.06
C PRO A 38 -4.69 -5.06 -25.04
N GLN A 39 -4.61 -5.54 -23.81
CA GLN A 39 -3.81 -4.94 -22.75
C GLN A 39 -2.63 -5.85 -22.40
N ALA A 40 -1.47 -5.27 -22.13
CA ALA A 40 -0.33 -6.04 -21.66
C ALA A 40 -0.61 -6.62 -20.25
N PRO A 41 -0.19 -7.87 -19.96
CA PRO A 41 -0.37 -8.48 -18.63
C PRO A 41 0.15 -7.59 -17.49
N ALA A 42 1.35 -7.00 -17.66
CA ALA A 42 1.92 -6.07 -16.67
C ALA A 42 1.01 -4.88 -16.37
N GLN A 43 0.33 -4.30 -17.38
CA GLN A 43 -0.59 -3.17 -17.18
C GLN A 43 -1.84 -3.60 -16.39
N VAL A 44 -2.42 -4.76 -16.72
CA VAL A 44 -3.63 -5.28 -16.05
C VAL A 44 -3.32 -5.62 -14.59
N TYR A 45 -2.33 -6.48 -14.37
CA TYR A 45 -1.98 -6.94 -13.03
C TYR A 45 -1.30 -5.86 -12.19
N GLY A 46 -0.48 -4.99 -12.79
CA GLY A 46 0.16 -3.86 -12.11
C GLY A 46 -0.85 -2.88 -11.54
N LYS A 47 -1.91 -2.57 -12.29
CA LYS A 47 -3.01 -1.73 -11.80
C LYS A 47 -3.76 -2.36 -10.61
N LEU A 48 -4.04 -3.66 -10.68
CA LEU A 48 -4.70 -4.38 -9.58
C LEU A 48 -3.80 -4.43 -8.35
N LEU A 49 -2.52 -4.75 -8.54
CA LEU A 49 -1.53 -4.82 -7.46
C LEU A 49 -1.36 -3.47 -6.77
N ALA A 50 -1.22 -2.38 -7.52
CA ALA A 50 -1.10 -1.03 -6.95
C ALA A 50 -2.34 -0.61 -6.14
N GLY A 51 -3.54 -1.01 -6.58
CA GLY A 51 -4.78 -0.82 -5.83
C GLY A 51 -4.76 -1.58 -4.51
N MET A 52 -4.40 -2.86 -4.54
CA MET A 52 -4.32 -3.70 -3.34
C MET A 52 -3.23 -3.25 -2.38
N GLU A 53 -2.04 -2.89 -2.89
CA GLU A 53 -0.97 -2.33 -2.07
C GLU A 53 -1.46 -1.11 -1.29
N LYS A 54 -2.07 -0.15 -2.01
CA LYS A 54 -2.58 1.06 -1.37
C LYS A 54 -3.57 0.74 -0.25
N GLU A 55 -4.57 -0.06 -0.52
CA GLU A 55 -5.61 -0.39 0.45
C GLU A 55 -5.05 -1.16 1.65
N PHE A 56 -4.17 -2.13 1.40
CA PHE A 56 -3.59 -2.97 2.44
C PHE A 56 -2.61 -2.20 3.32
N VAL A 57 -1.70 -1.44 2.71
CA VAL A 57 -0.71 -0.60 3.43
C VAL A 57 -1.41 0.48 4.25
N ASP A 58 -2.40 1.16 3.67
CA ASP A 58 -3.18 2.17 4.37
C ASP A 58 -3.95 1.57 5.57
N ALA A 59 -4.54 0.38 5.40
CA ALA A 59 -5.22 -0.33 6.49
C ALA A 59 -4.25 -0.75 7.60
N ALA A 60 -3.09 -1.30 7.24
CA ALA A 60 -2.06 -1.70 8.18
C ALA A 60 -1.53 -0.49 8.96
N ASP A 61 -1.30 0.65 8.29
CA ASP A 61 -0.84 1.87 8.94
C ASP A 61 -1.88 2.50 9.87
N ALA A 62 -3.18 2.34 9.57
CA ALA A 62 -4.26 2.92 10.36
C ALA A 62 -4.39 2.34 11.78
N MET A 63 -3.93 1.11 12.02
CA MET A 63 -3.95 0.49 13.34
C MET A 63 -2.82 1.07 14.21
N PRO A 64 -3.10 1.60 15.42
CA PRO A 64 -2.06 2.01 16.37
C PRO A 64 -1.16 0.83 16.77
N GLU A 65 0.10 1.11 17.10
CA GLU A 65 1.09 0.08 17.42
C GLU A 65 0.68 -0.76 18.63
N ASP A 66 0.15 -0.13 19.67
CA ASP A 66 -0.34 -0.79 20.88
C ASP A 66 -1.53 -1.73 20.64
N LYS A 67 -2.08 -1.75 19.42
CA LYS A 67 -3.19 -2.61 18.99
C LYS A 67 -2.79 -3.62 17.91
N TYR A 68 -1.52 -3.73 17.59
CA TYR A 68 -1.06 -4.70 16.59
C TYR A 68 -1.25 -6.16 17.05
N ASP A 69 -1.30 -6.40 18.36
CA ASP A 69 -1.60 -7.73 18.92
C ASP A 69 -3.09 -8.00 19.09
N PHE A 70 -3.96 -7.07 18.65
CA PHE A 70 -5.41 -7.26 18.73
C PHE A 70 -5.85 -8.46 17.88
N ALA A 71 -6.62 -9.36 18.50
CA ALA A 71 -7.40 -10.41 17.86
C ALA A 71 -8.81 -10.41 18.44
N PRO A 72 -9.86 -10.76 17.67
CA PRO A 72 -11.20 -10.92 18.19
C PRO A 72 -11.27 -12.01 19.28
N THR A 73 -12.07 -11.75 20.33
CA THR A 73 -12.23 -12.70 21.45
C THR A 73 -13.70 -13.09 21.71
N THR A 74 -14.66 -12.37 21.09
CA THR A 74 -16.09 -12.62 21.24
C THR A 74 -16.62 -13.38 20.04
N GLY A 75 -16.93 -14.65 20.21
CA GLY A 75 -17.30 -15.60 19.17
C GLY A 75 -16.28 -16.72 19.04
N GLU A 76 -16.31 -17.47 17.95
CA GLU A 76 -15.40 -18.59 17.69
C GLU A 76 -14.15 -18.08 16.95
N PHE A 77 -13.20 -17.53 17.70
CA PHE A 77 -11.95 -16.96 17.17
C PHE A 77 -10.70 -17.60 17.74
N LYS A 78 -10.79 -18.81 18.30
CA LYS A 78 -9.63 -19.51 18.85
C LYS A 78 -8.58 -19.76 17.76
N GLY A 79 -7.37 -19.25 17.97
CA GLY A 79 -6.24 -19.47 17.06
C GLY A 79 -6.23 -18.58 15.82
N VAL A 80 -7.10 -17.57 15.74
CA VAL A 80 -7.00 -16.59 14.64
C VAL A 80 -5.75 -15.74 14.79
N ARG A 81 -5.23 -15.23 13.67
CA ARG A 81 -4.10 -14.30 13.67
C ARG A 81 -4.50 -12.97 14.30
N SER A 82 -3.60 -12.37 15.06
CA SER A 82 -3.72 -10.96 15.45
C SER A 82 -3.60 -10.04 14.24
N PHE A 83 -3.92 -8.76 14.42
CA PHE A 83 -3.79 -7.75 13.34
C PHE A 83 -2.38 -7.73 12.75
N GLY A 84 -1.34 -7.60 13.58
CA GLY A 84 0.05 -7.61 13.14
C GLY A 84 0.46 -8.94 12.49
N SER A 85 -0.05 -10.08 13.01
CA SER A 85 0.19 -11.38 12.38
C SER A 85 -0.47 -11.51 11.00
N GLN A 86 -1.61 -10.87 10.76
CA GLN A 86 -2.20 -10.78 9.42
C GLN A 86 -1.30 -9.99 8.46
N VAL A 87 -0.76 -8.85 8.92
CA VAL A 87 0.13 -8.00 8.12
C VAL A 87 1.42 -8.74 7.77
N LYS A 88 2.04 -9.43 8.75
CA LYS A 88 3.23 -10.27 8.52
C LYS A 88 2.94 -11.39 7.52
N HIS A 89 1.82 -12.07 7.68
CA HIS A 89 1.42 -13.15 6.79
C HIS A 89 1.29 -12.71 5.32
N ILE A 90 0.76 -11.51 5.05
CA ILE A 90 0.73 -10.99 3.68
C ILE A 90 2.14 -10.64 3.18
N ALA A 91 3.00 -10.08 4.04
CA ALA A 91 4.39 -9.85 3.65
C ALA A 91 5.10 -11.16 3.24
N GLU A 92 4.88 -12.25 3.96
CA GLU A 92 5.39 -13.59 3.64
C GLU A 92 4.77 -14.14 2.36
N ALA A 93 3.45 -14.10 2.26
CA ALA A 93 2.71 -14.60 1.11
C ALA A 93 3.11 -13.90 -0.20
N ASN A 94 3.41 -12.61 -0.14
CA ASN A 94 3.90 -11.87 -1.30
C ASN A 94 5.25 -12.40 -1.80
N TRP A 95 6.16 -12.78 -0.91
CA TRP A 95 7.42 -13.43 -1.33
C TRP A 95 7.16 -14.77 -1.99
N PHE A 96 6.22 -15.56 -1.51
CA PHE A 96 5.83 -16.82 -2.12
C PHE A 96 5.17 -16.63 -3.50
N PHE A 97 4.15 -15.76 -3.60
CA PHE A 97 3.41 -15.58 -4.86
C PHE A 97 4.18 -14.83 -5.93
N PHE A 98 5.07 -13.91 -5.53
CA PHE A 98 5.76 -12.99 -6.43
C PHE A 98 7.29 -13.12 -6.37
N GLY A 99 7.82 -14.14 -5.72
CA GLY A 99 9.27 -14.40 -5.64
C GLY A 99 9.88 -14.83 -6.98
N GLY A 100 9.06 -15.38 -7.89
CA GLY A 100 9.50 -15.84 -9.20
C GLY A 100 10.34 -17.11 -9.13
N ASP A 101 10.98 -17.46 -10.26
CA ASP A 101 11.73 -18.72 -10.39
C ASP A 101 13.02 -18.75 -9.56
N ALA A 102 13.54 -17.57 -9.16
CA ALA A 102 14.72 -17.46 -8.31
C ALA A 102 14.44 -17.70 -6.83
N PHE A 103 13.16 -17.72 -6.44
CA PHE A 103 12.74 -17.91 -5.05
C PHE A 103 12.59 -19.40 -4.77
N THR A 104 13.44 -19.93 -3.92
CA THR A 104 13.49 -21.37 -3.58
C THR A 104 12.73 -21.64 -2.28
N GLU A 105 12.32 -22.91 -2.05
CA GLU A 105 11.67 -23.32 -0.81
C GLU A 105 12.49 -22.93 0.45
N ALA A 106 13.80 -23.07 0.40
CA ALA A 106 14.69 -22.66 1.49
C ALA A 106 14.71 -21.14 1.66
N GLY A 107 14.68 -20.37 0.55
CA GLY A 107 14.61 -18.91 0.55
C GLY A 107 13.27 -18.40 1.08
N ASP A 108 12.17 -19.04 0.70
CA ASP A 108 10.82 -18.79 1.21
C ASP A 108 10.79 -18.92 2.74
N LYS A 109 11.28 -20.07 3.24
CA LYS A 109 11.32 -20.35 4.66
C LYS A 109 12.19 -19.35 5.43
N ALA A 110 13.37 -19.03 4.94
CA ALA A 110 14.25 -18.07 5.60
C ALA A 110 13.64 -16.66 5.67
N LYS A 111 12.92 -16.24 4.60
CA LYS A 111 12.22 -14.97 4.56
C LYS A 111 11.05 -14.95 5.54
N SER A 112 10.23 -15.99 5.56
CA SER A 112 9.12 -16.15 6.49
C SER A 112 9.60 -16.15 7.95
N ASP A 113 10.61 -16.95 8.29
CA ASP A 113 11.21 -17.03 9.62
C ASP A 113 11.76 -15.65 10.09
N ALA A 114 12.24 -14.82 9.16
CA ALA A 114 12.71 -13.46 9.47
C ALA A 114 11.55 -12.52 9.75
N ILE A 115 10.49 -12.56 8.94
CA ILE A 115 9.30 -11.71 9.09
C ILE A 115 8.53 -12.08 10.36
N GLU A 116 8.38 -13.36 10.67
CA GLU A 116 7.68 -13.82 11.88
C GLU A 116 8.31 -13.29 13.18
N LYS A 117 9.61 -13.05 13.22
CA LYS A 117 10.33 -12.51 14.36
C LYS A 117 10.14 -11.01 14.60
N LEU A 118 9.56 -10.29 13.63
CA LEU A 118 9.32 -8.86 13.75
C LEU A 118 8.24 -8.59 14.80
N THR A 119 8.48 -7.60 15.65
CA THR A 119 7.58 -7.24 16.76
C THR A 119 7.12 -5.79 16.71
N SER A 120 7.93 -4.87 16.17
CA SER A 120 7.52 -3.47 16.05
C SER A 120 6.64 -3.25 14.82
N LYS A 121 5.65 -2.35 14.94
CA LYS A 121 4.84 -1.91 13.78
C LYS A 121 5.74 -1.40 12.65
N ALA A 122 6.78 -0.63 12.97
CA ALA A 122 7.66 -0.04 11.96
C ALA A 122 8.37 -1.11 11.12
N ASP A 123 8.91 -2.15 11.74
CA ASP A 123 9.60 -3.24 11.05
C ASP A 123 8.63 -4.11 10.23
N ILE A 124 7.45 -4.39 10.78
CA ILE A 124 6.38 -5.12 10.08
C ILE A 124 5.92 -4.35 8.84
N MET A 125 5.70 -3.04 8.95
CA MET A 125 5.33 -2.18 7.82
C MET A 125 6.45 -2.09 6.77
N GLN A 126 7.71 -2.09 7.18
CA GLN A 126 8.83 -2.11 6.24
C GLN A 126 8.87 -3.44 5.48
N ALA A 127 8.72 -4.57 6.17
CA ALA A 127 8.67 -5.89 5.55
C ALA A 127 7.50 -6.02 4.55
N LEU A 128 6.33 -5.47 4.89
CA LEU A 128 5.18 -5.41 3.99
C LEU A 128 5.50 -4.62 2.72
N LYS A 129 6.05 -3.42 2.84
CA LYS A 129 6.43 -2.57 1.69
C LYS A 129 7.49 -3.22 0.81
N ASP A 130 8.49 -3.87 1.41
CA ASP A 130 9.53 -4.59 0.67
C ASP A 130 8.94 -5.78 -0.12
N SER A 131 7.95 -6.47 0.44
CA SER A 131 7.25 -7.56 -0.24
C SER A 131 6.42 -7.06 -1.43
N PHE A 132 5.77 -5.91 -1.32
CA PHE A 132 5.07 -5.27 -2.44
C PHE A 132 6.03 -4.81 -3.53
N LYS A 133 7.18 -4.26 -3.18
CA LYS A 133 8.23 -3.91 -4.15
C LYS A 133 8.67 -5.13 -4.96
N GLN A 134 8.83 -6.28 -4.33
CA GLN A 134 9.12 -7.55 -5.02
C GLN A 134 7.97 -7.94 -5.95
N ALA A 135 6.73 -7.84 -5.48
CA ALA A 135 5.56 -8.15 -6.28
C ALA A 135 5.48 -7.28 -7.55
N HIS A 136 5.71 -5.97 -7.43
CA HIS A 136 5.81 -5.08 -8.60
C HIS A 136 6.92 -5.49 -9.56
N THR A 137 8.10 -5.87 -9.05
CA THR A 137 9.22 -6.31 -9.90
C THR A 137 8.83 -7.52 -10.77
N LEU A 138 8.13 -8.50 -10.22
CA LEU A 138 7.64 -9.66 -11.00
C LEU A 138 6.59 -9.24 -12.02
N VAL A 139 5.59 -8.44 -11.58
CA VAL A 139 4.45 -8.05 -12.41
C VAL A 139 4.89 -7.16 -13.56
N ASP A 140 5.79 -6.19 -13.33
CA ASP A 140 6.32 -5.29 -14.36
C ASP A 140 7.10 -6.03 -15.45
N GLY A 141 7.74 -7.16 -15.09
CA GLY A 141 8.41 -8.06 -16.04
C GLY A 141 7.48 -9.00 -16.82
N MET A 142 6.15 -8.93 -16.60
CA MET A 142 5.19 -9.85 -17.22
C MET A 142 4.82 -9.40 -18.63
N THR A 143 5.01 -10.29 -19.59
CA THR A 143 4.67 -10.07 -21.01
C THR A 143 3.62 -11.09 -21.48
N ALA A 144 3.04 -10.89 -22.67
CA ALA A 144 2.14 -11.87 -23.28
C ALA A 144 2.82 -13.24 -23.46
N ASP A 145 4.13 -13.26 -23.73
CA ASP A 145 4.88 -14.50 -24.00
C ASP A 145 5.21 -15.28 -22.72
N ASN A 146 5.34 -14.59 -21.56
CA ASN A 146 5.74 -15.24 -20.32
C ASN A 146 4.65 -15.37 -19.25
N ALA A 147 3.51 -14.68 -19.41
CA ALA A 147 2.44 -14.64 -18.40
C ALA A 147 1.89 -16.03 -18.05
N PHE A 148 1.75 -16.91 -19.05
CA PHE A 148 1.19 -18.25 -18.90
C PHE A 148 2.22 -19.38 -19.06
N VAL A 149 3.51 -19.05 -19.02
CA VAL A 149 4.58 -20.06 -18.94
C VAL A 149 4.59 -20.65 -17.54
N THR A 150 4.67 -21.99 -17.47
CA THR A 150 4.75 -22.73 -16.19
C THR A 150 6.09 -22.44 -15.50
N THR A 151 6.02 -22.09 -14.23
CA THR A 151 7.15 -21.90 -13.32
C THR A 151 7.13 -23.01 -12.24
N THR A 152 8.04 -22.97 -11.29
CA THR A 152 8.08 -23.93 -10.17
C THR A 152 6.76 -24.00 -9.39
N HIS A 153 6.06 -22.86 -9.22
CA HIS A 153 4.85 -22.77 -8.38
C HIS A 153 3.56 -22.59 -9.19
N GLY A 154 3.62 -22.55 -10.51
CA GLY A 154 2.49 -22.34 -11.40
C GLY A 154 2.82 -21.35 -12.52
N THR A 155 1.83 -20.79 -13.22
CA THR A 155 2.10 -19.74 -14.19
C THR A 155 2.23 -18.38 -13.51
N ARG A 156 3.05 -17.45 -14.05
CA ARG A 156 3.18 -16.10 -13.47
C ARG A 156 1.83 -15.39 -13.29
N ALA A 157 0.99 -15.42 -14.31
CA ALA A 157 -0.35 -14.84 -14.24
C ALA A 157 -1.25 -15.55 -13.22
N GLY A 158 -1.17 -16.89 -13.14
CA GLY A 158 -1.93 -17.67 -12.16
C GLY A 158 -1.53 -17.36 -10.71
N MET A 159 -0.23 -17.33 -10.44
CA MET A 159 0.29 -16.99 -9.11
C MET A 159 -0.06 -15.54 -8.74
N THR A 160 0.05 -14.60 -9.69
CA THR A 160 -0.36 -13.21 -9.47
C THR A 160 -1.86 -13.11 -9.15
N ALA A 161 -2.72 -13.78 -9.91
CA ALA A 161 -4.16 -13.77 -9.67
C ALA A 161 -4.49 -14.33 -8.27
N PHE A 162 -3.84 -15.45 -7.89
CA PHE A 162 -4.06 -16.06 -6.59
C PHE A 162 -3.52 -15.18 -5.46
N GLY A 163 -2.34 -14.56 -5.62
CA GLY A 163 -1.79 -13.62 -4.66
C GLY A 163 -2.70 -12.40 -4.42
N LEU A 164 -3.28 -11.82 -5.50
CA LEU A 164 -4.26 -10.73 -5.38
C LEU A 164 -5.53 -11.18 -4.65
N ALA A 165 -6.06 -12.37 -4.93
CA ALA A 165 -7.22 -12.91 -4.22
C ALA A 165 -6.91 -13.14 -2.73
N HIS A 166 -5.73 -13.65 -2.41
CA HIS A 166 -5.25 -13.86 -1.05
C HIS A 166 -5.10 -12.55 -0.26
N MET A 167 -4.53 -11.51 -0.89
CA MET A 167 -4.47 -10.17 -0.28
C MET A 167 -5.87 -9.65 0.06
N MET A 168 -6.85 -9.83 -0.84
CA MET A 168 -8.22 -9.35 -0.66
C MET A 168 -8.92 -10.04 0.50
N ASP A 169 -8.73 -11.36 0.67
CA ASP A 169 -9.24 -12.12 1.81
C ASP A 169 -8.73 -11.56 3.14
N HIS A 170 -7.43 -11.35 3.26
CA HIS A 170 -6.82 -10.78 4.47
C HIS A 170 -7.12 -9.29 4.67
N TYR A 171 -7.25 -8.52 3.59
CA TYR A 171 -7.69 -7.13 3.68
C TYR A 171 -9.08 -7.02 4.31
N GLY A 172 -10.01 -7.90 3.92
CA GLY A 172 -11.34 -7.96 4.53
C GLY A 172 -11.26 -8.17 6.05
N GLN A 173 -10.37 -9.04 6.51
CA GLN A 173 -10.15 -9.27 7.93
C GLN A 173 -9.56 -8.04 8.64
N LEU A 174 -8.57 -7.37 8.06
CA LEU A 174 -8.02 -6.12 8.60
C LEU A 174 -9.09 -5.04 8.73
N VAL A 175 -9.96 -4.88 7.74
CA VAL A 175 -11.09 -3.94 7.77
C VAL A 175 -12.01 -4.20 8.94
N VAL A 176 -12.35 -5.47 9.20
CA VAL A 176 -13.17 -5.85 10.37
C VAL A 176 -12.44 -5.52 11.68
N TYR A 177 -11.17 -5.86 11.80
CA TYR A 177 -10.38 -5.60 13.01
C TYR A 177 -10.23 -4.09 13.29
N LEU A 178 -10.04 -3.26 12.27
CA LEU A 178 -10.05 -1.79 12.40
C LEU A 178 -11.38 -1.32 12.99
N ARG A 179 -12.52 -1.76 12.42
CA ARG A 179 -13.86 -1.38 12.89
C ARG A 179 -14.12 -1.83 14.32
N MET A 180 -13.68 -3.03 14.70
CA MET A 180 -13.78 -3.53 16.08
C MET A 180 -12.99 -2.67 17.07
N ASN A 181 -11.96 -1.95 16.61
CA ASN A 181 -11.19 -0.99 17.39
C ASN A 181 -11.67 0.46 17.23
N GLY A 182 -12.86 0.68 16.66
CA GLY A 182 -13.43 2.03 16.48
C GLY A 182 -12.73 2.86 15.37
N ILE A 183 -11.97 2.21 14.48
CA ILE A 183 -11.22 2.88 13.41
C ILE A 183 -11.96 2.70 12.09
N VAL A 184 -12.31 3.82 11.44
CA VAL A 184 -12.84 3.78 10.07
C VAL A 184 -11.72 3.41 9.11
N PRO A 185 -11.86 2.31 8.32
CA PRO A 185 -10.85 1.92 7.35
C PRO A 185 -10.57 3.05 6.35
N PRO A 186 -9.30 3.29 5.97
CA PRO A 186 -8.94 4.39 5.06
C PRO A 186 -9.76 4.43 3.77
N ALA A 187 -9.99 3.30 3.12
CA ALA A 187 -10.78 3.20 1.89
C ALA A 187 -12.28 3.57 2.08
N SER A 188 -12.78 3.60 3.34
CA SER A 188 -14.17 4.01 3.65
C SER A 188 -14.27 5.48 4.07
N ARG A 189 -13.17 6.21 4.21
CA ARG A 189 -13.18 7.61 4.63
C ARG A 189 -13.66 8.48 3.47
N GLY A 190 -14.60 9.38 3.74
CA GLY A 190 -15.20 10.26 2.73
C GLY A 190 -16.39 9.67 1.98
N GLN A 191 -16.84 8.46 2.35
CA GLN A 191 -18.06 7.83 1.83
C GLN A 191 -19.24 7.91 2.82
N MET A 192 -19.06 8.62 3.94
CA MET A 192 -20.06 8.84 4.97
C MET A 192 -20.56 10.28 4.95
#